data_e24c3fa377ff28627d31494230028525
#
_entry.id   e24c3fa377ff28627d31494230028525
#
_cell.length_a   1.000
_cell.length_b   1.000
_cell.length_c   1.000
_cell.angle_alpha   90.00
_cell.angle_beta   90.00
_cell.angle_gamma   90.00
#
_symmetry.space_group_name_H-M   'P 1'
#
loop_
_entity.id
_entity.type
_entity.pdbx_description
1 polymer ?
#
loop_
_entity_poly.entity_id
_entity_poly.type
_entity_poly.pdbx_seq_one_letter_code
_entity_poly.pdbx_strand_id
1 'polypeptide(L)'
;MPLAALPALNACLNATSAVLLATGFLAIRRRRVRVHRACMVAAFVTSIVFLASYLTYHLQVGTTRFPGQGWARPVYFAILGTHTLLAALIPPLAIVTLTYAVRARFTHHVRLARWTFPTWLYVSVTGVVIYVMLYRLYPAGVPSP
;
A
#
# COMPACT_ATOMS: atom_id res chain seq x y z
N MET A 1 2.05 17.19 13.60
CA MET A 1 2.98 16.70 12.55
C MET A 1 2.88 17.63 11.36
N PRO A 2 4.00 18.17 10.85
CA PRO A 2 3.95 19.04 9.68
C PRO A 2 3.49 18.27 8.44
N LEU A 3 2.71 18.93 7.58
CA LEU A 3 2.19 18.31 6.34
C LEU A 3 3.31 17.76 5.45
N ALA A 4 4.48 18.42 5.45
CA ALA A 4 5.62 17.97 4.66
C ALA A 4 6.18 16.60 5.09
N ALA A 5 5.87 16.13 6.29
CA ALA A 5 6.30 14.82 6.79
C ALA A 5 5.34 13.68 6.39
N LEU A 6 4.12 13.99 5.95
CA LEU A 6 3.12 12.98 5.64
C LEU A 6 3.51 12.04 4.49
N PRO A 7 4.13 12.51 3.39
CA PRO A 7 4.57 11.58 2.35
C PRO A 7 5.57 10.52 2.84
N ALA A 8 6.53 10.93 3.69
CA ALA A 8 7.48 9.98 4.28
C ALA A 8 6.78 9.01 5.23
N LEU A 9 5.85 9.49 6.04
CA LEU A 9 5.02 8.65 6.91
C LEU A 9 4.22 7.64 6.07
N ASN A 10 3.60 8.09 4.99
CA ASN A 10 2.82 7.23 4.10
C ASN A 10 3.68 6.12 3.49
N ALA A 11 4.91 6.46 3.08
CA ALA A 11 5.86 5.47 2.57
C ALA A 11 6.25 4.46 3.65
N CYS A 12 6.49 4.91 4.88
CA CYS A 12 6.79 4.02 6.01
C CYS A 12 5.61 3.09 6.32
N LEU A 13 4.39 3.60 6.29
CA LEU A 13 3.18 2.80 6.50
C LEU A 13 3.00 1.74 5.40
N ASN A 14 3.25 2.10 4.15
CA ASN A 14 3.23 1.15 3.04
C ASN A 14 4.30 0.07 3.18
N ALA A 15 5.53 0.46 3.54
CA ALA A 15 6.62 -0.49 3.79
C ALA A 15 6.29 -1.44 4.94
N THR A 16 5.73 -0.92 6.03
CA THR A 16 5.28 -1.72 7.18
C THR A 16 4.20 -2.71 6.76
N SER A 17 3.20 -2.27 5.99
CA SER A 17 2.16 -3.15 5.46
C SER A 17 2.76 -4.26 4.59
N ALA A 18 3.70 -3.94 3.71
CA ALA A 18 4.36 -4.93 2.84
C ALA A 18 5.08 -6.00 3.66
N VAL A 19 5.82 -5.60 4.69
CA VAL A 19 6.53 -6.53 5.59
C VAL A 19 5.55 -7.40 6.37
N LEU A 20 4.49 -6.80 6.91
CA LEU A 20 3.45 -7.53 7.66
C LEU A 20 2.72 -8.53 6.76
N LEU A 21 2.36 -8.15 5.55
CA LEU A 21 1.71 -9.02 4.59
C LEU A 21 2.59 -10.21 4.20
N ALA A 22 3.86 -9.94 3.90
CA ALA A 22 4.83 -11.00 3.55
C ALA A 22 5.05 -11.95 4.73
N THR A 23 5.25 -11.41 5.94
CA THR A 23 5.42 -12.21 7.16
C THR A 23 4.19 -13.06 7.46
N GLY A 24 3.00 -12.46 7.36
CA GLY A 24 1.74 -13.17 7.58
C GLY A 24 1.50 -14.28 6.56
N PHE A 25 1.85 -14.04 5.28
CA PHE A 25 1.77 -15.07 4.24
C PHE A 25 2.72 -16.24 4.54
N LEU A 26 3.97 -15.95 4.88
CA LEU A 26 4.93 -16.99 5.24
C LEU A 26 4.49 -17.76 6.49
N ALA A 27 3.88 -17.08 7.46
CA ALA A 27 3.36 -17.70 8.67
C ALA A 27 2.26 -18.72 8.36
N ILE A 28 1.30 -18.37 7.49
CA ILE A 28 0.21 -19.29 7.14
C ILE A 28 0.73 -20.48 6.32
N ARG A 29 1.74 -20.26 5.48
CA ARG A 29 2.42 -21.35 4.76
C ARG A 29 3.08 -22.35 5.71
N ARG A 30 3.51 -21.88 6.89
CA ARG A 30 4.10 -22.71 7.95
C ARG A 30 3.08 -23.13 9.01
N ARG A 31 1.78 -22.96 8.72
CA ARG A 31 0.66 -23.29 9.61
C ARG A 31 0.69 -22.55 10.96
N ARG A 32 1.33 -21.38 11.02
CA ARG A 32 1.36 -20.50 12.19
C ARG A 32 0.18 -19.52 12.14
N VAL A 33 -1.00 -20.02 12.46
CA VAL A 33 -2.26 -19.27 12.30
C VAL A 33 -2.30 -18.01 13.16
N ARG A 34 -1.79 -18.06 14.40
CA ARG A 34 -1.78 -16.89 15.30
C ARG A 34 -0.94 -15.76 14.74
N VAL A 35 0.26 -16.07 14.23
CA VAL A 35 1.15 -15.07 13.62
C VAL A 35 0.52 -14.48 12.36
N HIS A 36 -0.07 -15.32 11.51
CA HIS A 36 -0.79 -14.88 10.32
C HIS A 36 -1.91 -13.90 10.69
N ARG A 37 -2.76 -14.26 11.66
CA ARG A 37 -3.86 -13.40 12.13
C ARG A 37 -3.34 -12.05 12.61
N ALA A 38 -2.32 -12.07 13.49
CA ALA A 38 -1.74 -10.84 14.03
C ALA A 38 -1.19 -9.94 12.92
N CYS A 39 -0.44 -10.52 11.98
CA CYS A 39 0.13 -9.77 10.87
C CYS A 39 -0.94 -9.18 9.95
N MET A 40 -2.00 -9.94 9.64
CA MET A 40 -3.07 -9.45 8.76
C MET A 40 -3.89 -8.34 9.41
N VAL A 41 -4.21 -8.46 10.70
CA VAL A 41 -4.92 -7.40 11.43
C VAL A 41 -4.02 -6.15 11.53
N ALA A 42 -2.74 -6.32 11.84
CA ALA A 42 -1.79 -5.20 11.91
C ALA A 42 -1.63 -4.52 10.55
N ALA A 43 -1.56 -5.28 9.45
CA ALA A 43 -1.50 -4.72 8.10
C ALA A 43 -2.77 -3.94 7.76
N PHE A 44 -3.93 -4.45 8.15
CA PHE A 44 -5.20 -3.77 7.93
C PHE A 44 -5.27 -2.44 8.68
N VAL A 45 -4.92 -2.44 9.97
CA VAL A 45 -4.88 -1.20 10.78
C VAL A 45 -3.88 -0.21 10.21
N THR A 46 -2.70 -0.67 9.83
CA THR A 46 -1.66 0.17 9.19
C THR A 46 -2.18 0.80 7.90
N SER A 47 -2.91 0.04 7.09
CA SER A 47 -3.50 0.53 5.84
C SER A 47 -4.63 1.53 6.07
N ILE A 48 -5.42 1.39 7.14
CA ILE A 48 -6.42 2.40 7.53
C ILE A 48 -5.72 3.70 7.92
N VAL A 49 -4.67 3.63 8.74
CA VAL A 49 -3.88 4.81 9.14
C VAL A 49 -3.27 5.47 7.91
N PHE A 50 -2.73 4.67 6.98
CA PHE A 50 -2.22 5.18 5.70
C PHE A 50 -3.31 5.93 4.93
N LEU A 51 -4.49 5.35 4.78
CA LEU A 51 -5.57 5.96 4.03
C LEU A 51 -5.99 7.30 4.64
N ALA A 52 -6.10 7.36 5.97
CA ALA A 52 -6.42 8.60 6.68
C ALA A 52 -5.35 9.67 6.46
N SER A 53 -4.09 9.30 6.58
CA SER A 53 -2.95 10.20 6.35
C SER A 53 -2.88 10.68 4.89
N TYR A 54 -3.07 9.77 3.95
CA TYR A 54 -3.06 10.04 2.51
C TYR A 54 -4.17 11.03 2.12
N LEU A 55 -5.39 10.77 2.57
CA LEU A 55 -6.53 11.65 2.28
C LEU A 55 -6.31 13.05 2.91
N THR A 56 -5.81 13.11 4.15
CA THR A 56 -5.50 14.38 4.80
C THR A 56 -4.50 15.19 3.98
N TYR A 57 -3.43 14.54 3.51
CA TYR A 57 -2.42 15.20 2.69
C TYR A 57 -3.01 15.71 1.38
N HIS A 58 -3.74 14.87 0.65
CA HIS A 58 -4.29 15.24 -0.65
C HIS A 58 -5.36 16.31 -0.58
N LEU A 59 -6.19 16.33 0.47
CA LEU A 59 -7.21 17.35 0.65
C LEU A 59 -6.60 18.72 0.98
N GLN A 60 -5.43 18.75 1.62
CA GLN A 60 -4.78 20.00 2.03
C GLN A 60 -3.73 20.49 1.06
N VAL A 61 -2.99 19.61 0.40
CA VAL A 61 -1.86 19.97 -0.46
C VAL A 61 -2.17 19.77 -1.94
N GLY A 62 -3.09 18.85 -2.28
CA GLY A 62 -3.41 18.48 -3.66
C GLY A 62 -2.42 17.46 -4.22
N THR A 63 -2.27 17.46 -5.55
CA THR A 63 -1.40 16.51 -6.25
C THR A 63 -0.03 17.12 -6.52
N THR A 64 1.02 16.32 -6.36
CA THR A 64 2.39 16.70 -6.68
C THR A 64 2.74 16.20 -8.08
N ARG A 65 3.23 17.11 -8.94
CA ARG A 65 3.63 16.74 -10.30
C ARG A 65 4.97 15.99 -10.27
N PHE A 66 5.05 14.93 -11.09
CA PHE A 66 6.30 14.21 -11.30
C PHE A 66 7.19 14.96 -12.30
N PRO A 67 8.38 15.44 -11.89
CA PRO A 67 9.26 16.26 -12.75
C PRO A 67 10.16 15.43 -13.67
N GLY A 68 10.21 14.10 -13.52
CA GLY A 68 11.05 13.22 -14.31
C GLY A 68 10.68 13.23 -15.79
N GLN A 69 11.69 13.04 -16.65
CA GLN A 69 11.58 13.07 -18.10
C GLN A 69 12.14 11.79 -18.72
N GLY A 70 11.96 11.64 -20.04
CA GLY A 70 12.42 10.46 -20.75
C GLY A 70 11.63 9.21 -20.39
N TRP A 71 12.31 8.08 -20.32
CA TRP A 71 11.68 6.77 -20.01
C TRP A 71 11.13 6.68 -18.59
N ALA A 72 11.65 7.47 -17.65
CA ALA A 72 11.18 7.48 -16.27
C ALA A 72 9.71 7.94 -16.16
N ARG A 73 9.29 8.86 -17.03
CA ARG A 73 7.94 9.42 -17.01
C ARG A 73 6.85 8.38 -17.32
N PRO A 74 6.92 7.62 -18.43
CA PRO A 74 5.92 6.58 -18.68
C PRO A 74 5.95 5.46 -17.66
N VAL A 75 7.11 5.11 -17.12
CA VAL A 75 7.23 4.11 -16.05
C VAL A 75 6.53 4.59 -14.78
N TYR A 76 6.78 5.83 -14.37
CA TYR A 76 6.12 6.42 -13.20
C TYR A 76 4.60 6.42 -13.35
N PHE A 77 4.08 6.88 -14.49
CA PHE A 77 2.63 6.95 -14.70
C PHE A 77 1.99 5.57 -14.83
N ALA A 78 2.68 4.58 -15.37
CA ALA A 78 2.20 3.19 -15.39
C ALA A 78 2.08 2.63 -13.97
N ILE A 79 3.10 2.84 -13.13
CA ILE A 79 3.09 2.41 -11.73
C ILE A 79 1.99 3.17 -10.96
N LEU A 80 1.92 4.47 -11.11
CA LEU A 80 0.92 5.30 -10.42
C LEU A 80 -0.50 4.90 -10.82
N GLY A 81 -0.76 4.69 -12.11
CA GLY A 81 -2.08 4.31 -12.62
C GLY A 81 -2.55 2.97 -12.08
N THR A 82 -1.69 1.95 -12.18
CA THR A 82 -2.01 0.61 -11.65
C THR A 82 -2.13 0.62 -10.14
N HIS A 83 -1.23 1.33 -9.45
CA HIS A 83 -1.29 1.50 -8.00
C HIS A 83 -2.60 2.12 -7.55
N THR A 84 -2.99 3.25 -8.15
CA THR A 84 -4.19 4.00 -7.76
C THR A 84 -5.46 3.16 -7.99
N LEU A 85 -5.55 2.51 -9.16
CA LEU A 85 -6.69 1.67 -9.49
C LEU A 85 -6.84 0.51 -8.50
N LEU A 86 -5.74 -0.20 -8.24
CA LEU A 86 -5.76 -1.35 -7.34
C LEU A 86 -5.90 -0.93 -5.88
N ALA A 87 -5.33 0.21 -5.49
CA ALA A 87 -5.50 0.77 -4.14
C ALA A 87 -6.96 1.07 -3.80
N ALA A 88 -7.73 1.51 -4.79
CA ALA A 88 -9.17 1.74 -4.60
C ALA A 88 -9.94 0.44 -4.33
N LEU A 89 -9.46 -0.70 -4.82
CA LEU A 89 -10.08 -2.01 -4.61
C LEU A 89 -9.73 -2.64 -3.27
N ILE A 90 -8.61 -2.24 -2.65
CA ILE A 90 -8.11 -2.89 -1.43
C ILE A 90 -9.06 -2.75 -0.24
N PRO A 91 -9.62 -1.56 0.11
CA PRO A 91 -10.51 -1.47 1.26
C PRO A 91 -11.68 -2.49 1.23
N PRO A 92 -12.48 -2.57 0.16
CA PRO A 92 -13.55 -3.56 0.12
C PRO A 92 -13.04 -5.01 0.10
N LEU A 93 -11.96 -5.29 -0.66
CA LEU A 93 -11.40 -6.64 -0.72
C LEU A 93 -10.86 -7.10 0.64
N ALA A 94 -10.12 -6.22 1.34
CA ALA A 94 -9.58 -6.54 2.65
C ALA A 94 -10.70 -6.76 3.68
N ILE A 95 -11.72 -5.89 3.69
CA ILE A 95 -12.85 -6.01 4.62
C ILE A 95 -13.57 -7.34 4.41
N VAL A 96 -13.89 -7.71 3.19
CA VAL A 96 -14.60 -8.96 2.89
C VAL A 96 -13.73 -10.18 3.22
N THR A 97 -12.45 -10.13 2.87
CA THR A 97 -11.51 -11.24 3.16
C THR A 97 -11.38 -11.46 4.67
N LEU A 98 -11.20 -10.37 5.45
CA LEU A 98 -11.12 -10.45 6.90
C LEU A 98 -12.43 -10.91 7.53
N THR A 99 -13.57 -10.47 6.99
CA THR A 99 -14.89 -10.88 7.47
C THR A 99 -15.08 -12.39 7.35
N TYR A 100 -14.67 -12.97 6.22
CA TYR A 100 -14.73 -14.43 6.06
C TYR A 100 -13.87 -15.16 7.10
N ALA A 101 -12.68 -14.64 7.40
CA ALA A 101 -11.81 -15.22 8.42
C ALA A 101 -12.44 -15.15 9.82
N VAL A 102 -13.01 -14.00 10.20
CA VAL A 102 -13.67 -13.79 11.50
C VAL A 102 -14.87 -14.71 11.64
N ARG A 103 -15.61 -14.95 10.57
CA ARG A 103 -16.78 -15.85 10.56
C ARG A 103 -16.41 -17.32 10.36
N ALA A 104 -15.12 -17.65 10.41
CA ALA A 104 -14.61 -18.99 10.20
C ALA A 104 -15.01 -19.63 8.85
N ARG A 105 -15.30 -18.80 7.84
CA ARG A 105 -15.58 -19.24 6.48
C ARG A 105 -14.28 -19.33 5.68
N PHE A 106 -13.43 -20.27 6.06
CA PHE A 106 -12.04 -20.33 5.55
C PHE A 106 -11.95 -20.68 4.07
N THR A 107 -12.89 -21.44 3.51
CA THR A 107 -12.92 -21.73 2.08
C THR A 107 -13.10 -20.45 1.27
N HIS A 108 -14.04 -19.60 1.67
CA HIS A 108 -14.28 -18.31 1.04
C HIS A 108 -13.11 -17.34 1.30
N HIS A 109 -12.57 -17.35 2.53
CA HIS A 109 -11.41 -16.54 2.89
C HIS A 109 -10.21 -16.85 1.98
N VAL A 110 -9.85 -18.13 1.81
CA VAL A 110 -8.70 -18.54 0.98
C VAL A 110 -8.94 -18.17 -0.49
N ARG A 111 -10.15 -18.41 -0.99
CA ARG A 111 -10.50 -18.09 -2.38
C ARG A 111 -10.33 -16.62 -2.69
N LEU A 112 -10.81 -15.74 -1.83
CA LEU A 112 -10.70 -14.31 -2.02
C LEU A 112 -9.28 -13.81 -1.73
N ALA A 113 -8.60 -14.37 -0.71
CA ALA A 113 -7.23 -14.00 -0.33
C ALA A 113 -6.24 -14.22 -1.48
N ARG A 114 -6.47 -15.16 -2.37
CA ARG A 114 -5.64 -15.39 -3.56
C ARG A 114 -5.56 -14.14 -4.46
N TRP A 115 -6.59 -13.30 -4.43
CA TRP A 115 -6.64 -12.04 -5.16
C TRP A 115 -6.27 -10.85 -4.26
N THR A 116 -6.78 -10.83 -3.05
CA THR A 116 -6.57 -9.74 -2.09
C THR A 116 -5.09 -9.62 -1.71
N PHE A 117 -4.42 -10.73 -1.41
CA PHE A 117 -3.04 -10.70 -0.93
C PHE A 117 -2.07 -10.13 -1.97
N PRO A 118 -1.97 -10.68 -3.21
CA PRO A 118 -1.03 -10.14 -4.18
C PRO A 118 -1.35 -8.70 -4.58
N THR A 119 -2.63 -8.33 -4.65
CA THR A 119 -3.05 -6.97 -4.96
C THR A 119 -2.65 -6.01 -3.84
N TRP A 120 -2.90 -6.39 -2.60
CA TRP A 120 -2.56 -5.58 -1.44
C TRP A 120 -1.04 -5.42 -1.30
N LEU A 121 -0.28 -6.50 -1.48
CA LEU A 121 1.17 -6.46 -1.47
C LEU A 121 1.71 -5.55 -2.58
N TYR A 122 1.19 -5.67 -3.79
CA TYR A 122 1.56 -4.82 -4.92
C TYR A 122 1.32 -3.33 -4.60
N VAL A 123 0.14 -2.99 -4.07
CA VAL A 123 -0.21 -1.62 -3.69
C VAL A 123 0.74 -1.09 -2.62
N SER A 124 1.05 -1.90 -1.61
CA SER A 124 1.96 -1.51 -0.53
C SER A 124 3.39 -1.26 -1.02
N VAL A 125 3.91 -2.14 -1.88
CA VAL A 125 5.26 -2.00 -2.45
C VAL A 125 5.33 -0.81 -3.42
N THR A 126 4.37 -0.70 -4.33
CA THR A 126 4.36 0.40 -5.31
C THR A 126 4.14 1.76 -4.66
N GLY A 127 3.45 1.82 -3.53
CA GLY A 127 3.34 3.06 -2.76
C GLY A 127 4.70 3.57 -2.29
N VAL A 128 5.60 2.68 -1.86
CA VAL A 128 6.98 3.03 -1.52
C VAL A 128 7.75 3.47 -2.77
N VAL A 129 7.60 2.73 -3.88
CA VAL A 129 8.28 3.05 -5.16
C VAL A 129 7.88 4.44 -5.64
N ILE A 130 6.59 4.76 -5.60
CA ILE A 130 6.08 6.09 -6.00
C ILE A 130 6.71 7.19 -5.14
N TYR A 131 6.77 6.99 -3.82
CA TYR A 131 7.41 7.95 -2.92
C TYR A 131 8.88 8.16 -3.27
N VAL A 132 9.63 7.08 -3.47
CA VAL A 132 11.05 7.16 -3.81
C VAL A 132 11.26 7.89 -5.13
N MET A 133 10.47 7.59 -6.15
CA MET A 133 10.57 8.26 -7.44
C MET A 133 10.22 9.75 -7.34
N LEU A 134 9.16 10.08 -6.61
CA LEU A 134 8.62 11.44 -6.58
C LEU A 134 9.42 12.38 -5.65
N TYR A 135 9.92 11.87 -4.53
CA TYR A 135 10.52 12.70 -3.49
C TYR A 135 12.03 12.51 -3.31
N ARG A 136 12.59 11.41 -3.79
CA ARG A 136 14.02 11.09 -3.60
C ARG A 136 14.81 11.10 -4.89
N LEU A 137 14.29 10.47 -5.96
CA LEU A 137 15.00 10.41 -7.25
C LEU A 137 14.74 11.63 -8.12
N TYR A 138 13.53 12.16 -8.09
CA TYR A 138 13.10 13.30 -8.91
C TYR A 138 12.39 14.34 -8.03
N PRO A 139 13.07 14.97 -7.06
CA PRO A 139 12.42 15.92 -6.17
C PRO A 139 11.95 17.17 -6.94
N ALA A 140 10.73 17.61 -6.62
CA ALA A 140 10.15 18.81 -7.21
C ALA A 140 11.01 20.03 -6.82
N GLY A 141 11.30 20.90 -7.79
CA GLY A 141 12.06 22.13 -7.57
C GLY A 141 13.56 22.03 -7.85
N VAL A 142 14.07 20.85 -8.22
CA VAL A 142 15.43 20.73 -8.73
C VAL A 142 15.37 20.87 -10.27
N PRO A 143 16.05 21.86 -10.86
CA PRO A 143 16.13 21.97 -12.31
C PRO A 143 16.74 20.69 -12.87
N SER A 144 16.12 20.13 -13.92
CA SER A 144 16.73 19.02 -14.65
C SER A 144 18.07 19.51 -15.24
N PRO A 145 19.14 18.72 -15.14
CA PRO A 145 20.40 19.05 -15.80
C PRO A 145 20.27 19.09 -17.32
#